data_6993940500300d1577619d2c7d869c81
#
_entry.id   6993940500300d1577619d2c7d869c81
#
_cell.length_a   1.000
_cell.length_b   1.000
_cell.length_c   1.000
_cell.angle_alpha   90.00
_cell.angle_beta   90.00
_cell.angle_gamma   90.00
#
_symmetry.space_group_name_H-M   'P 1'
#
loop_
_entity.id
_entity.type
_entity.pdbx_description
1 polymer ?
#
loop_
_entity_poly.entity_id
_entity_poly.type
_entity_poly.pdbx_seq_one_letter_code
_entity_poly.pdbx_strand_id
1 'polypeptide(L)'
;MAAAAATPLLAVQGLTKRYGGLVAAKDISFQIGAGEILGLIGPNGSGKSTVMQVIMGIQRPNAGAVRVQGVDVAGWPSHRIAQQGVGIVFQHSRPLHRQTVLENIMLGLLPDKLLKLVADRHVRERARAIAERVGLGGVLNRKPSTLPFADLRRMELAKAIARDPKVVLIDEPFAGLTASEMDSFARLVADFRADGRAVLLVDHNVKSVAALADRVFAMYLGERIAEGTAEEVTRDPTVRRVYLGGGIDVAKRPPRTAGDAPILQVENVSVLYGKAQALEGVSLHVHQGESVSVVGLNGAGKTTLFNAISGLVPYSGRIVWHGEELHGRSAAAIARSGIVQCPETRELFGDMDVRENLDLAGQHLSAAEASRQLEWLYLLFPRLRDRELQIARTMSGGEQQMLAIARSLMMQPKLLILDEPTLGLAPVILEQISNALEQLRRTTSITVLLGEQNVTFALPHADRIYVLDHARIVWEGQPSRFAAEAAATYL
;
A
#
# COMPACT_ATOMS: atom_id res chain seq x y z
N MET A 1 -33.81 30.29 -16.61
CA MET A 1 -34.17 28.87 -16.70
C MET A 1 -33.01 28.08 -16.10
N ALA A 2 -33.18 27.52 -14.90
CA ALA A 2 -32.18 26.63 -14.31
C ALA A 2 -32.08 25.38 -15.16
N ALA A 3 -30.93 25.09 -15.71
CA ALA A 3 -30.67 23.84 -16.41
C ALA A 3 -30.98 22.69 -15.44
N ALA A 4 -31.87 21.80 -15.82
CA ALA A 4 -32.16 20.59 -15.05
C ALA A 4 -30.84 19.86 -14.85
N ALA A 5 -30.39 19.74 -13.60
CA ALA A 5 -29.17 19.03 -13.26
C ALA A 5 -29.29 17.60 -13.79
N ALA A 6 -28.41 17.21 -14.70
CA ALA A 6 -28.41 15.88 -15.27
C ALA A 6 -28.29 14.84 -14.14
N THR A 7 -29.12 13.81 -14.17
CA THR A 7 -29.08 12.73 -13.17
C THR A 7 -27.68 12.11 -13.14
N PRO A 8 -27.01 12.03 -11.98
CA PRO A 8 -25.67 11.43 -11.90
C PRO A 8 -25.71 9.94 -12.27
N LEU A 9 -24.66 9.46 -12.94
CA LEU A 9 -24.54 8.04 -13.29
C LEU A 9 -24.23 7.16 -12.07
N LEU A 10 -23.49 7.72 -11.10
CA LEU A 10 -23.25 7.10 -9.79
C LEU A 10 -23.56 8.13 -8.69
N ALA A 11 -24.35 7.75 -7.70
CA ALA A 11 -24.57 8.55 -6.48
C ALA A 11 -24.44 7.65 -5.25
N VAL A 12 -23.62 8.07 -4.31
CA VAL A 12 -23.43 7.48 -2.98
C VAL A 12 -23.97 8.49 -1.98
N GLN A 13 -24.83 8.07 -1.06
CA GLN A 13 -25.50 8.96 -0.10
C GLN A 13 -25.48 8.35 1.29
N GLY A 14 -24.83 9.00 2.25
CA GLY A 14 -24.78 8.62 3.66
C GLY A 14 -24.21 7.23 3.91
N LEU A 15 -23.34 6.74 3.03
CA LEU A 15 -22.83 5.38 3.07
C LEU A 15 -22.02 5.16 4.33
N THR A 16 -22.45 4.18 5.13
CA THR A 16 -21.77 3.79 6.36
C THR A 16 -21.54 2.28 6.35
N LYS A 17 -20.29 1.88 6.67
CA LYS A 17 -19.89 0.47 6.82
C LYS A 17 -19.09 0.26 8.10
N ARG A 18 -19.51 -0.77 8.84
CA ARG A 18 -18.85 -1.21 10.09
C ARG A 18 -18.40 -2.66 9.97
N TYR A 19 -17.28 -2.98 10.61
CA TYR A 19 -16.79 -4.33 10.82
C TYR A 19 -16.58 -4.51 12.34
N GLY A 20 -17.53 -5.18 13.01
CA GLY A 20 -17.53 -5.21 14.47
C GLY A 20 -17.58 -3.81 15.07
N GLY A 21 -16.60 -3.47 15.91
CA GLY A 21 -16.45 -2.14 16.51
C GLY A 21 -15.79 -1.08 15.62
N LEU A 22 -15.22 -1.47 14.46
CA LEU A 22 -14.53 -0.55 13.57
C LEU A 22 -15.50 0.07 12.55
N VAL A 23 -15.54 1.40 12.46
CA VAL A 23 -16.25 2.13 11.41
C VAL A 23 -15.28 2.38 10.26
N ALA A 24 -15.40 1.60 9.17
CA ALA A 24 -14.50 1.68 8.02
C ALA A 24 -14.90 2.75 6.98
N ALA A 25 -16.20 3.12 6.95
CA ALA A 25 -16.72 4.26 6.20
C ALA A 25 -17.86 4.86 6.99
N LYS A 26 -17.94 6.19 7.12
CA LYS A 26 -18.93 6.90 7.93
C LYS A 26 -19.48 8.07 7.13
N ASP A 27 -20.78 8.01 6.84
CA ASP A 27 -21.55 9.07 6.18
C ASP A 27 -20.93 9.58 4.86
N ILE A 28 -20.41 8.65 4.04
CA ILE A 28 -19.77 9.01 2.77
C ILE A 28 -20.83 9.34 1.73
N SER A 29 -20.71 10.55 1.14
CA SER A 29 -21.62 11.04 0.13
C SER A 29 -20.86 11.73 -1.00
N PHE A 30 -21.07 11.28 -2.25
CA PHE A 30 -20.57 11.90 -3.47
C PHE A 30 -21.40 11.48 -4.69
N GLN A 31 -21.21 12.19 -5.80
CA GLN A 31 -21.90 11.91 -7.07
C GLN A 31 -20.90 12.00 -8.21
N ILE A 32 -21.12 11.24 -9.28
CA ILE A 32 -20.32 11.27 -10.51
C ILE A 32 -21.25 11.37 -11.70
N GLY A 33 -21.08 12.43 -12.48
CA GLY A 33 -21.82 12.70 -13.68
C GLY A 33 -21.33 11.91 -14.90
N ALA A 34 -22.03 12.06 -16.03
CA ALA A 34 -21.57 11.53 -17.31
C ALA A 34 -20.32 12.29 -17.77
N GLY A 35 -19.29 11.57 -18.22
CA GLY A 35 -18.02 12.16 -18.67
C GLY A 35 -17.22 12.81 -17.53
N GLU A 36 -17.41 12.37 -16.29
CA GLU A 36 -16.68 12.87 -15.13
C GLU A 36 -15.76 11.78 -14.56
N ILE A 37 -14.54 12.16 -14.18
CA ILE A 37 -13.60 11.34 -13.40
C ILE A 37 -13.55 11.90 -11.98
N LEU A 38 -14.06 11.16 -11.02
CA LEU A 38 -13.87 11.45 -9.59
C LEU A 38 -12.70 10.66 -9.04
N GLY A 39 -11.69 11.34 -8.53
CA GLY A 39 -10.57 10.75 -7.83
C GLY A 39 -10.91 10.53 -6.36
N LEU A 40 -10.80 9.31 -5.86
CA LEU A 40 -10.95 8.97 -4.44
C LEU A 40 -9.57 8.72 -3.85
N ILE A 41 -9.07 9.65 -3.05
CA ILE A 41 -7.73 9.58 -2.44
C ILE A 41 -7.80 9.40 -0.93
N GLY A 42 -6.73 8.94 -0.34
CA GLY A 42 -6.58 8.76 1.10
C GLY A 42 -5.41 7.80 1.41
N PRO A 43 -4.80 7.88 2.59
CA PRO A 43 -3.78 6.91 2.99
C PRO A 43 -4.36 5.49 3.12
N ASN A 44 -3.48 4.50 3.28
CA ASN A 44 -3.91 3.13 3.53
C ASN A 44 -4.76 3.06 4.81
N GLY A 45 -5.84 2.26 4.77
CA GLY A 45 -6.79 2.18 5.90
C GLY A 45 -7.80 3.32 5.99
N SER A 46 -7.81 4.31 5.08
CA SER A 46 -8.78 5.41 5.10
C SER A 46 -10.22 5.02 4.74
N GLY A 47 -10.45 3.78 4.25
CA GLY A 47 -11.78 3.28 3.91
C GLY A 47 -12.10 3.24 2.41
N LYS A 48 -11.21 3.66 1.51
CA LYS A 48 -11.41 3.67 0.05
C LYS A 48 -11.87 2.33 -0.50
N SER A 49 -11.13 1.25 -0.21
CA SER A 49 -11.47 -0.11 -0.66
C SER A 49 -12.80 -0.59 -0.09
N THR A 50 -13.17 -0.15 1.12
CA THR A 50 -14.48 -0.44 1.71
C THR A 50 -15.61 0.22 0.92
N VAL A 51 -15.46 1.50 0.56
CA VAL A 51 -16.42 2.23 -0.27
C VAL A 51 -16.58 1.53 -1.63
N MET A 52 -15.49 1.18 -2.27
CA MET A 52 -15.47 0.41 -3.52
C MET A 52 -16.21 -0.92 -3.39
N GLN A 53 -15.91 -1.71 -2.35
CA GLN A 53 -16.53 -3.02 -2.11
C GLN A 53 -18.05 -2.92 -1.89
N VAL A 54 -18.51 -1.84 -1.25
CA VAL A 54 -19.95 -1.60 -1.08
C VAL A 54 -20.61 -1.23 -2.41
N ILE A 55 -19.99 -0.33 -3.20
CA ILE A 55 -20.52 0.04 -4.53
C ILE A 55 -20.62 -1.19 -5.45
N MET A 56 -19.65 -2.12 -5.35
CA MET A 56 -19.61 -3.37 -6.11
C MET A 56 -20.56 -4.47 -5.59
N GLY A 57 -21.22 -4.28 -4.44
CA GLY A 57 -22.07 -5.30 -3.82
C GLY A 57 -21.30 -6.51 -3.25
N ILE A 58 -19.97 -6.38 -3.03
CA ILE A 58 -19.17 -7.37 -2.30
C ILE A 58 -19.49 -7.28 -0.81
N GLN A 59 -19.71 -6.06 -0.32
CA GLN A 59 -20.09 -5.78 1.06
C GLN A 59 -21.43 -5.04 1.09
N ARG A 60 -22.28 -5.41 2.04
CA ARG A 60 -23.53 -4.69 2.30
C ARG A 60 -23.24 -3.46 3.16
N PRO A 61 -23.79 -2.28 2.87
CA PRO A 61 -23.70 -1.13 3.76
C PRO A 61 -24.49 -1.38 5.04
N ASN A 62 -24.12 -0.70 6.14
CA ASN A 62 -24.89 -0.65 7.36
C ASN A 62 -25.95 0.46 7.30
N ALA A 63 -25.66 1.54 6.55
CA ALA A 63 -26.60 2.63 6.27
C ALA A 63 -26.21 3.33 4.95
N GLY A 64 -27.13 4.13 4.43
CA GLY A 64 -26.96 4.89 3.19
C GLY A 64 -27.46 4.17 1.95
N ALA A 65 -27.35 4.84 0.80
CA ALA A 65 -27.80 4.37 -0.49
C ALA A 65 -26.69 4.47 -1.55
N VAL A 66 -26.73 3.56 -2.52
CA VAL A 66 -25.88 3.59 -3.72
C VAL A 66 -26.80 3.53 -4.93
N ARG A 67 -26.80 4.59 -5.75
CA ARG A 67 -27.63 4.63 -6.96
C ARG A 67 -26.76 4.61 -8.20
N VAL A 68 -27.10 3.72 -9.13
CA VAL A 68 -26.51 3.63 -10.46
C VAL A 68 -27.59 3.96 -11.48
N GLN A 69 -27.36 5.03 -12.27
CA GLN A 69 -28.35 5.54 -13.22
C GLN A 69 -29.74 5.78 -12.57
N GLY A 70 -29.74 6.31 -11.34
CA GLY A 70 -30.96 6.57 -10.57
C GLY A 70 -31.56 5.37 -9.82
N VAL A 71 -31.10 4.14 -10.11
CA VAL A 71 -31.61 2.91 -9.45
C VAL A 71 -30.79 2.64 -8.19
N ASP A 72 -31.47 2.45 -7.06
CA ASP A 72 -30.82 2.05 -5.81
C ASP A 72 -30.37 0.59 -5.89
N VAL A 73 -29.06 0.37 -5.79
CA VAL A 73 -28.42 -0.94 -5.87
C VAL A 73 -27.81 -1.38 -4.54
N ALA A 74 -28.05 -0.63 -3.45
CA ALA A 74 -27.47 -0.93 -2.15
C ALA A 74 -27.86 -2.35 -1.70
N GLY A 75 -26.82 -3.15 -1.39
CA GLY A 75 -27.00 -4.55 -0.97
C GLY A 75 -27.34 -5.54 -2.10
N TRP A 76 -27.36 -5.11 -3.37
CA TRP A 76 -27.47 -6.04 -4.49
C TRP A 76 -26.19 -6.89 -4.62
N PRO A 77 -26.32 -8.13 -5.14
CA PRO A 77 -25.15 -8.94 -5.46
C PRO A 77 -24.39 -8.37 -6.66
N SER A 78 -23.07 -8.55 -6.68
CA SER A 78 -22.13 -7.94 -7.67
C SER A 78 -22.54 -8.20 -9.13
N HIS A 79 -23.06 -9.39 -9.45
CA HIS A 79 -23.46 -9.71 -10.83
C HIS A 79 -24.65 -8.82 -11.31
N ARG A 80 -25.62 -8.49 -10.43
CA ARG A 80 -26.71 -7.58 -10.77
C ARG A 80 -26.24 -6.14 -10.93
N ILE A 81 -25.28 -5.71 -10.11
CA ILE A 81 -24.68 -4.38 -10.23
C ILE A 81 -23.90 -4.25 -11.54
N ALA A 82 -23.19 -5.31 -11.93
CA ALA A 82 -22.53 -5.36 -13.24
C ALA A 82 -23.55 -5.28 -14.41
N GLN A 83 -24.71 -5.93 -14.29
CA GLN A 83 -25.81 -5.84 -15.27
C GLN A 83 -26.44 -4.44 -15.32
N GLN A 84 -26.44 -3.71 -14.19
CA GLN A 84 -26.89 -2.31 -14.12
C GLN A 84 -25.91 -1.33 -14.80
N GLY A 85 -24.77 -1.81 -15.31
CA GLY A 85 -23.81 -1.02 -16.07
C GLY A 85 -22.63 -0.50 -15.24
N VAL A 86 -22.18 -1.25 -14.24
CA VAL A 86 -20.94 -0.99 -13.49
C VAL A 86 -19.84 -1.96 -13.93
N GLY A 87 -18.71 -1.44 -14.40
CA GLY A 87 -17.48 -2.18 -14.67
C GLY A 87 -16.45 -1.92 -13.59
N ILE A 88 -15.56 -2.90 -13.36
CA ILE A 88 -14.50 -2.78 -12.35
C ILE A 88 -13.16 -3.28 -12.84
N VAL A 89 -12.11 -2.54 -12.50
CA VAL A 89 -10.71 -2.93 -12.58
C VAL A 89 -10.17 -3.09 -11.17
N PHE A 90 -9.79 -4.31 -10.79
CA PHE A 90 -9.27 -4.62 -9.46
C PHE A 90 -7.79 -4.27 -9.33
N GLN A 91 -7.36 -3.93 -8.12
CA GLN A 91 -5.96 -3.72 -7.74
C GLN A 91 -5.07 -4.92 -8.13
N HIS A 92 -5.53 -6.14 -7.87
CA HIS A 92 -4.83 -7.36 -8.28
C HIS A 92 -5.53 -7.99 -9.47
N SER A 93 -4.80 -8.14 -10.58
CA SER A 93 -5.29 -8.81 -11.77
C SER A 93 -5.73 -10.23 -11.45
N ARG A 94 -6.92 -10.62 -11.94
CA ARG A 94 -7.51 -11.95 -11.76
C ARG A 94 -7.75 -12.62 -13.11
N PRO A 95 -6.68 -12.89 -13.87
CA PRO A 95 -6.83 -13.53 -15.18
C PRO A 95 -7.16 -15.02 -15.02
N LEU A 96 -7.89 -15.55 -15.98
CA LEU A 96 -7.96 -16.99 -16.18
C LEU A 96 -6.68 -17.45 -16.88
N HIS A 97 -5.71 -17.93 -16.11
CA HIS A 97 -4.36 -18.25 -16.56
C HIS A 97 -4.28 -19.31 -17.67
N ARG A 98 -5.29 -20.20 -17.76
CA ARG A 98 -5.36 -21.24 -18.79
C ARG A 98 -5.88 -20.73 -20.14
N GLN A 99 -6.58 -19.61 -20.13
CA GLN A 99 -7.19 -18.97 -21.30
C GLN A 99 -6.27 -17.92 -21.92
N THR A 100 -6.43 -17.64 -23.19
CA THR A 100 -5.73 -16.58 -23.90
C THR A 100 -6.26 -15.19 -23.49
N VAL A 101 -5.56 -14.11 -23.89
CA VAL A 101 -6.03 -12.72 -23.72
C VAL A 101 -7.41 -12.53 -24.33
N LEU A 102 -7.61 -12.99 -25.57
CA LEU A 102 -8.88 -12.88 -26.26
C LEU A 102 -10.01 -13.59 -25.51
N GLU A 103 -9.78 -14.81 -25.07
CA GLU A 103 -10.76 -15.59 -24.29
C GLU A 103 -11.08 -14.94 -22.94
N ASN A 104 -10.09 -14.35 -22.27
CA ASN A 104 -10.33 -13.58 -21.04
C ASN A 104 -11.26 -12.39 -21.28
N ILE A 105 -11.10 -11.66 -22.40
CA ILE A 105 -11.96 -10.52 -22.75
C ILE A 105 -13.36 -11.02 -23.16
N MET A 106 -13.44 -12.12 -23.92
CA MET A 106 -14.71 -12.73 -24.33
C MET A 106 -15.61 -13.09 -23.13
N LEU A 107 -15.03 -13.50 -21.99
CA LEU A 107 -15.80 -13.79 -20.77
C LEU A 107 -16.63 -12.60 -20.29
N GLY A 108 -16.10 -11.37 -20.43
CA GLY A 108 -16.84 -10.15 -20.12
C GLY A 108 -18.05 -9.90 -21.06
N LEU A 109 -18.07 -10.54 -22.21
CA LEU A 109 -19.13 -10.41 -23.23
C LEU A 109 -20.17 -11.54 -23.20
N LEU A 110 -19.92 -12.60 -22.42
CA LEU A 110 -20.85 -13.74 -22.37
C LEU A 110 -22.23 -13.34 -21.83
N PRO A 111 -23.30 -13.86 -22.44
CA PRO A 111 -24.64 -13.65 -21.93
C PRO A 111 -24.85 -14.43 -20.61
N ASP A 112 -25.74 -13.92 -19.76
CA ASP A 112 -26.02 -14.49 -18.43
C ASP A 112 -26.65 -15.90 -18.46
N LYS A 113 -27.07 -16.37 -19.62
CA LYS A 113 -27.63 -17.72 -19.81
C LYS A 113 -26.66 -18.60 -20.62
N LEU A 114 -26.13 -19.63 -19.97
CA LEU A 114 -25.18 -20.62 -20.51
C LEU A 114 -25.62 -21.29 -21.81
N LEU A 115 -26.91 -21.35 -22.11
CA LEU A 115 -27.46 -21.97 -23.32
C LEU A 115 -27.14 -21.25 -24.66
N LYS A 116 -26.53 -20.07 -24.62
CA LYS A 116 -26.09 -19.32 -25.83
C LYS A 116 -24.57 -19.34 -26.04
N LEU A 117 -23.89 -20.32 -25.49
CA LEU A 117 -22.42 -20.54 -25.62
C LEU A 117 -21.99 -21.12 -26.96
N VAL A 118 -22.79 -21.01 -28.00
CA VAL A 118 -22.33 -21.30 -29.35
C VAL A 118 -21.38 -20.17 -29.75
N ALA A 119 -20.20 -20.56 -30.27
CA ALA A 119 -19.14 -19.71 -30.77
C ALA A 119 -19.67 -18.54 -31.62
N ASP A 120 -20.13 -17.49 -30.97
CA ASP A 120 -20.70 -16.33 -31.63
C ASP A 120 -19.53 -15.52 -32.21
N ARG A 121 -19.41 -15.55 -33.54
CA ARG A 121 -18.43 -14.79 -34.30
C ARG A 121 -18.41 -13.31 -33.87
N HIS A 122 -19.59 -12.75 -33.58
CA HIS A 122 -19.75 -11.38 -33.06
C HIS A 122 -19.11 -11.14 -31.70
N VAL A 123 -19.17 -12.10 -30.76
CA VAL A 123 -18.49 -11.98 -29.46
C VAL A 123 -16.97 -11.91 -29.65
N ARG A 124 -16.45 -12.73 -30.56
CA ARG A 124 -15.02 -12.76 -30.85
C ARG A 124 -14.54 -11.48 -31.56
N GLU A 125 -15.32 -10.97 -32.50
CA GLU A 125 -15.02 -9.71 -33.22
C GLU A 125 -15.07 -8.52 -32.25
N ARG A 126 -16.09 -8.43 -31.38
CA ARG A 126 -16.18 -7.39 -30.32
C ARG A 126 -15.01 -7.50 -29.32
N ALA A 127 -14.65 -8.70 -28.86
CA ALA A 127 -13.52 -8.89 -27.96
C ALA A 127 -12.21 -8.43 -28.59
N ARG A 128 -12.03 -8.69 -29.92
CA ARG A 128 -10.86 -8.24 -30.67
C ARG A 128 -10.82 -6.71 -30.77
N ALA A 129 -11.93 -6.07 -31.11
CA ALA A 129 -12.01 -4.61 -31.17
C ALA A 129 -11.70 -3.94 -29.81
N ILE A 130 -12.19 -4.53 -28.70
CA ILE A 130 -11.89 -4.05 -27.35
C ILE A 130 -10.39 -4.23 -27.06
N ALA A 131 -9.80 -5.37 -27.41
CA ALA A 131 -8.38 -5.64 -27.21
C ALA A 131 -7.51 -4.65 -27.99
N GLU A 132 -7.87 -4.35 -29.24
CA GLU A 132 -7.18 -3.35 -30.06
C GLU A 132 -7.26 -1.96 -29.43
N ARG A 133 -8.44 -1.58 -28.93
CA ARG A 133 -8.67 -0.29 -28.24
C ARG A 133 -7.74 -0.10 -27.03
N VAL A 134 -7.48 -1.16 -26.27
CA VAL A 134 -6.59 -1.09 -25.10
C VAL A 134 -5.13 -1.41 -25.42
N GLY A 135 -4.78 -1.57 -26.72
CA GLY A 135 -3.41 -1.82 -27.17
C GLY A 135 -2.93 -3.26 -27.02
N LEU A 136 -3.85 -4.25 -26.97
CA LEU A 136 -3.54 -5.69 -26.84
C LEU A 136 -3.68 -6.47 -28.17
N GLY A 137 -3.89 -5.81 -29.30
CA GLY A 137 -4.09 -6.46 -30.61
C GLY A 137 -2.98 -7.43 -31.00
N GLY A 138 -1.72 -7.14 -30.68
CA GLY A 138 -0.56 -7.99 -30.98
C GLY A 138 -0.38 -9.23 -30.08
N VAL A 139 -1.15 -9.34 -28.98
CA VAL A 139 -0.95 -10.41 -27.95
C VAL A 139 -2.20 -11.27 -27.70
N LEU A 140 -3.21 -11.21 -28.57
CA LEU A 140 -4.52 -11.84 -28.40
C LEU A 140 -4.46 -13.34 -28.07
N ASN A 141 -3.53 -14.07 -28.68
CA ASN A 141 -3.37 -15.51 -28.52
C ASN A 141 -2.39 -15.91 -27.40
N ARG A 142 -1.79 -14.92 -26.71
CA ARG A 142 -0.87 -15.19 -25.59
C ARG A 142 -1.66 -15.49 -24.34
N LYS A 143 -1.04 -16.24 -23.41
CA LYS A 143 -1.59 -16.49 -22.08
C LYS A 143 -1.17 -15.38 -21.10
N PRO A 144 -2.00 -15.05 -20.10
CA PRO A 144 -1.70 -14.03 -19.11
C PRO A 144 -0.34 -14.20 -18.41
N SER A 145 0.07 -15.44 -18.13
CA SER A 145 1.36 -15.75 -17.50
C SER A 145 2.59 -15.33 -18.30
N THR A 146 2.42 -15.00 -19.60
CA THR A 146 3.51 -14.58 -20.50
C THR A 146 3.48 -13.09 -20.79
N LEU A 147 2.56 -12.35 -20.19
CA LEU A 147 2.40 -10.91 -20.42
C LEU A 147 3.22 -10.09 -19.44
N PRO A 148 3.74 -8.94 -19.88
CA PRO A 148 4.19 -7.87 -18.96
C PRO A 148 3.06 -7.40 -18.05
N PHE A 149 3.42 -6.82 -16.91
CA PHE A 149 2.44 -6.35 -15.94
C PHE A 149 1.48 -5.29 -16.48
N ALA A 150 1.97 -4.36 -17.29
CA ALA A 150 1.16 -3.33 -17.95
C ALA A 150 0.09 -3.94 -18.88
N ASP A 151 0.43 -5.00 -19.62
CA ASP A 151 -0.53 -5.67 -20.50
C ASP A 151 -1.59 -6.45 -19.71
N LEU A 152 -1.23 -7.01 -18.54
CA LEU A 152 -2.20 -7.59 -17.61
C LEU A 152 -3.20 -6.53 -17.12
N ARG A 153 -2.74 -5.32 -16.79
CA ARG A 153 -3.60 -4.19 -16.41
C ARG A 153 -4.54 -3.78 -17.53
N ARG A 154 -4.01 -3.67 -18.76
CA ARG A 154 -4.83 -3.39 -19.96
C ARG A 154 -5.88 -4.47 -20.21
N MET A 155 -5.54 -5.73 -19.98
CA MET A 155 -6.49 -6.86 -20.12
C MET A 155 -7.61 -6.77 -19.07
N GLU A 156 -7.32 -6.45 -17.80
CA GLU A 156 -8.36 -6.23 -16.79
C GLU A 156 -9.28 -5.06 -17.18
N LEU A 157 -8.69 -3.98 -17.72
CA LEU A 157 -9.46 -2.86 -18.23
C LEU A 157 -10.37 -3.28 -19.39
N ALA A 158 -9.86 -4.06 -20.34
CA ALA A 158 -10.65 -4.61 -21.45
C ALA A 158 -11.83 -5.46 -20.97
N LYS A 159 -11.61 -6.32 -19.97
CA LYS A 159 -12.67 -7.12 -19.32
C LYS A 159 -13.74 -6.24 -18.66
N ALA A 160 -13.32 -5.19 -17.96
CA ALA A 160 -14.22 -4.26 -17.25
C ALA A 160 -15.15 -3.52 -18.22
N ILE A 161 -14.61 -3.09 -19.40
CA ILE A 161 -15.39 -2.32 -20.39
C ILE A 161 -16.14 -3.19 -21.41
N ALA A 162 -15.94 -4.51 -21.39
CA ALA A 162 -16.52 -5.43 -22.39
C ALA A 162 -18.06 -5.33 -22.48
N ARG A 163 -18.74 -5.10 -21.37
CA ARG A 163 -20.20 -4.95 -21.31
C ARG A 163 -20.70 -3.52 -21.57
N ASP A 164 -19.84 -2.62 -22.01
CA ASP A 164 -20.13 -1.20 -22.20
C ASP A 164 -20.75 -0.51 -20.96
N PRO A 165 -20.07 -0.58 -19.80
CA PRO A 165 -20.59 0.00 -18.57
C PRO A 165 -20.70 1.52 -18.66
N LYS A 166 -21.69 2.11 -17.98
CA LYS A 166 -21.82 3.57 -17.82
C LYS A 166 -20.99 4.11 -16.66
N VAL A 167 -20.68 3.25 -15.69
CA VAL A 167 -19.83 3.56 -14.53
C VAL A 167 -18.64 2.62 -14.53
N VAL A 168 -17.42 3.14 -14.43
CA VAL A 168 -16.18 2.35 -14.35
C VAL A 168 -15.48 2.67 -13.03
N LEU A 169 -15.24 1.64 -12.24
CA LEU A 169 -14.50 1.72 -10.98
C LEU A 169 -13.09 1.19 -11.21
N ILE A 170 -12.06 1.96 -10.84
CA ILE A 170 -10.66 1.61 -11.08
C ILE A 170 -9.90 1.72 -9.76
N ASP A 171 -9.37 0.60 -9.28
CA ASP A 171 -8.68 0.51 -7.99
C ASP A 171 -7.17 0.39 -8.20
N GLU A 172 -6.41 1.39 -7.73
CA GLU A 172 -4.95 1.50 -7.78
C GLU A 172 -4.32 1.09 -9.12
N PRO A 173 -4.71 1.73 -10.25
CA PRO A 173 -4.30 1.30 -11.58
C PRO A 173 -2.82 1.50 -11.88
N PHE A 174 -2.17 2.46 -11.22
CA PHE A 174 -0.81 2.89 -11.52
C PHE A 174 0.26 2.14 -10.73
N ALA A 175 -0.12 1.38 -9.70
CA ALA A 175 0.82 0.61 -8.90
C ALA A 175 1.63 -0.37 -9.76
N GLY A 176 2.96 -0.26 -9.71
CA GLY A 176 3.90 -1.14 -10.43
C GLY A 176 4.08 -0.82 -11.93
N LEU A 177 3.56 0.29 -12.44
CA LEU A 177 3.77 0.76 -13.80
C LEU A 177 4.95 1.75 -13.86
N THR A 178 5.70 1.70 -14.96
CA THR A 178 6.69 2.74 -15.31
C THR A 178 5.99 4.03 -15.73
N ALA A 179 6.69 5.18 -15.73
CA ALA A 179 6.12 6.47 -16.10
C ALA A 179 5.46 6.45 -17.50
N SER A 180 6.10 5.84 -18.50
CA SER A 180 5.55 5.73 -19.85
C SER A 180 4.31 4.83 -19.93
N GLU A 181 4.26 3.76 -19.12
CA GLU A 181 3.09 2.89 -19.00
C GLU A 181 1.94 3.58 -18.30
N MET A 182 2.24 4.38 -17.25
CA MET A 182 1.26 5.23 -16.55
C MET A 182 0.62 6.22 -17.53
N ASP A 183 1.40 6.94 -18.34
CA ASP A 183 0.88 7.89 -19.34
C ASP A 183 0.00 7.19 -20.39
N SER A 184 0.39 5.98 -20.80
CA SER A 184 -0.40 5.18 -21.73
C SER A 184 -1.73 4.73 -21.12
N PHE A 185 -1.73 4.29 -19.87
CA PHE A 185 -2.94 3.88 -19.15
C PHE A 185 -3.84 5.08 -18.85
N ALA A 186 -3.26 6.22 -18.49
CA ALA A 186 -3.96 7.47 -18.25
C ALA A 186 -4.77 7.92 -19.46
N ARG A 187 -4.21 7.81 -20.67
CA ARG A 187 -4.92 8.10 -21.94
C ARG A 187 -6.14 7.19 -22.13
N LEU A 188 -6.02 5.90 -21.83
CA LEU A 188 -7.16 4.98 -21.91
C LEU A 188 -8.28 5.35 -20.94
N VAL A 189 -7.94 5.82 -19.74
CA VAL A 189 -8.94 6.31 -18.76
C VAL A 189 -9.59 7.60 -19.23
N ALA A 190 -8.81 8.51 -19.83
CA ALA A 190 -9.34 9.76 -20.41
C ALA A 190 -10.31 9.48 -21.58
N ASP A 191 -10.06 8.44 -22.39
CA ASP A 191 -10.98 8.02 -23.46
C ASP A 191 -12.35 7.59 -22.92
N PHE A 192 -12.40 7.01 -21.70
CA PHE A 192 -13.69 6.65 -21.07
C PHE A 192 -14.50 7.87 -20.68
N ARG A 193 -13.83 8.95 -20.24
CA ARG A 193 -14.46 10.25 -20.03
C ARG A 193 -15.04 10.80 -21.32
N ALA A 194 -14.30 10.75 -22.41
CA ALA A 194 -14.76 11.20 -23.74
C ALA A 194 -15.95 10.38 -24.24
N ASP A 195 -16.06 9.10 -23.89
CA ASP A 195 -17.23 8.24 -24.16
C ASP A 195 -18.47 8.58 -23.30
N GLY A 196 -18.39 9.56 -22.40
CA GLY A 196 -19.48 9.96 -21.51
C GLY A 196 -19.69 9.01 -20.31
N ARG A 197 -18.69 8.19 -19.96
CA ARG A 197 -18.75 7.29 -18.79
C ARG A 197 -18.40 8.04 -17.51
N ALA A 198 -19.01 7.66 -16.39
CA ALA A 198 -18.58 8.07 -15.07
C ALA A 198 -17.43 7.17 -14.62
N VAL A 199 -16.34 7.75 -14.15
CA VAL A 199 -15.17 7.00 -13.65
C VAL A 199 -14.93 7.34 -12.18
N LEU A 200 -14.87 6.33 -11.32
CA LEU A 200 -14.32 6.45 -9.96
C LEU A 200 -12.90 5.87 -9.97
N LEU A 201 -11.91 6.74 -9.85
CA LEU A 201 -10.49 6.41 -9.82
C LEU A 201 -10.00 6.43 -8.37
N VAL A 202 -9.63 5.28 -7.83
CA VAL A 202 -9.13 5.15 -6.46
C VAL A 202 -7.62 4.93 -6.49
N ASP A 203 -6.88 5.78 -5.82
CA ASP A 203 -5.43 5.60 -5.65
C ASP A 203 -4.95 6.31 -4.37
N HIS A 204 -3.79 5.91 -3.88
CA HIS A 204 -3.10 6.59 -2.79
C HIS A 204 -2.13 7.67 -3.32
N ASN A 205 -1.74 7.62 -4.59
CA ASN A 205 -0.89 8.62 -5.23
C ASN A 205 -1.71 9.81 -5.72
N VAL A 206 -1.65 10.90 -4.95
CA VAL A 206 -2.41 12.14 -5.23
C VAL A 206 -2.08 12.72 -6.59
N LYS A 207 -0.79 12.69 -7.03
CA LYS A 207 -0.37 13.27 -8.31
C LYS A 207 -0.98 12.54 -9.50
N SER A 208 -0.95 11.20 -9.48
CA SER A 208 -1.51 10.38 -10.56
C SER A 208 -3.02 10.60 -10.70
N VAL A 209 -3.72 10.74 -9.57
CA VAL A 209 -5.16 11.05 -9.54
C VAL A 209 -5.41 12.48 -10.00
N ALA A 210 -4.65 13.45 -9.48
CA ALA A 210 -4.80 14.87 -9.80
C ALA A 210 -4.62 15.19 -11.30
N ALA A 211 -3.77 14.42 -11.98
CA ALA A 211 -3.53 14.57 -13.42
C ALA A 211 -4.72 14.17 -14.30
N LEU A 212 -5.66 13.36 -13.76
CA LEU A 212 -6.78 12.78 -14.53
C LEU A 212 -8.15 13.18 -14.03
N ALA A 213 -8.30 13.39 -12.72
CA ALA A 213 -9.57 13.63 -12.09
C ALA A 213 -10.07 15.06 -12.30
N ASP A 214 -11.36 15.19 -12.62
CA ASP A 214 -12.05 16.48 -12.68
C ASP A 214 -12.31 17.02 -11.28
N ARG A 215 -12.60 16.11 -10.36
CA ARG A 215 -12.78 16.36 -8.93
C ARG A 215 -12.09 15.29 -8.11
N VAL A 216 -11.66 15.66 -6.92
CA VAL A 216 -11.00 14.76 -5.95
C VAL A 216 -11.79 14.76 -4.65
N PHE A 217 -11.99 13.57 -4.11
CA PHE A 217 -12.63 13.30 -2.83
C PHE A 217 -11.59 12.66 -1.90
N ALA A 218 -11.19 13.35 -0.86
CA ALA A 218 -10.18 12.89 0.08
C ALA A 218 -10.81 12.24 1.32
N MET A 219 -10.35 11.03 1.67
CA MET A 219 -10.81 10.26 2.83
C MET A 219 -9.69 10.07 3.86
N TYR A 220 -10.08 10.14 5.15
CA TYR A 220 -9.24 9.75 6.27
C TYR A 220 -10.09 9.14 7.39
N LEU A 221 -9.64 8.02 7.98
CA LEU A 221 -10.33 7.32 9.07
C LEU A 221 -11.82 7.01 8.80
N GLY A 222 -12.15 6.70 7.54
CA GLY A 222 -13.53 6.41 7.16
C GLY A 222 -14.40 7.63 6.89
N GLU A 223 -13.90 8.84 7.03
CA GLU A 223 -14.64 10.09 6.84
C GLU A 223 -14.08 10.89 5.64
N ARG A 224 -14.92 11.78 5.08
CA ARG A 224 -14.48 12.77 4.11
C ARG A 224 -13.73 13.89 4.83
N ILE A 225 -12.54 14.24 4.34
CA ILE A 225 -11.76 15.37 4.86
C ILE A 225 -11.74 16.57 3.90
N ALA A 226 -11.84 16.33 2.60
CA ALA A 226 -11.93 17.39 1.60
C ALA A 226 -12.60 16.88 0.32
N GLU A 227 -13.17 17.81 -0.48
CA GLU A 227 -13.68 17.55 -1.82
C GLU A 227 -13.57 18.85 -2.64
N GLY A 228 -13.12 18.75 -3.89
CA GLY A 228 -12.95 19.88 -4.78
C GLY A 228 -12.11 19.53 -6.00
N THR A 229 -11.56 20.52 -6.69
CA THR A 229 -10.56 20.31 -7.72
C THR A 229 -9.28 19.70 -7.11
N ALA A 230 -8.47 19.06 -7.92
CA ALA A 230 -7.19 18.50 -7.45
C ALA A 230 -6.31 19.57 -6.76
N GLU A 231 -6.31 20.80 -7.28
CA GLU A 231 -5.55 21.90 -6.72
C GLU A 231 -6.09 22.35 -5.35
N GLU A 232 -7.40 22.48 -5.20
CA GLU A 232 -8.04 22.83 -3.93
C GLU A 232 -7.77 21.76 -2.86
N VAL A 233 -7.96 20.48 -3.20
CA VAL A 233 -7.79 19.37 -2.27
C VAL A 233 -6.31 19.22 -1.87
N THR A 234 -5.36 19.39 -2.77
CA THR A 234 -3.92 19.29 -2.44
C THR A 234 -3.43 20.47 -1.60
N ARG A 235 -4.11 21.63 -1.66
CA ARG A 235 -3.83 22.81 -0.81
C ARG A 235 -4.56 22.77 0.52
N ASP A 236 -5.58 21.92 0.68
CA ASP A 236 -6.35 21.85 1.92
C ASP A 236 -5.45 21.52 3.12
N PRO A 237 -5.50 22.30 4.20
CA PRO A 237 -4.63 22.10 5.37
C PRO A 237 -4.83 20.74 6.04
N THR A 238 -6.05 20.17 6.00
CA THR A 238 -6.36 18.87 6.58
C THR A 238 -5.77 17.76 5.74
N VAL A 239 -5.92 17.84 4.40
CA VAL A 239 -5.32 16.90 3.46
C VAL A 239 -3.80 16.94 3.58
N ARG A 240 -3.20 18.13 3.57
CA ARG A 240 -1.76 18.29 3.79
C ARG A 240 -1.30 17.70 5.12
N ARG A 241 -2.07 17.90 6.19
CA ARG A 241 -1.78 17.32 7.50
C ARG A 241 -1.81 15.79 7.46
N VAL A 242 -2.78 15.21 6.78
CA VAL A 242 -2.96 13.76 6.68
C VAL A 242 -1.88 13.10 5.81
N TYR A 243 -1.46 13.77 4.73
CA TYR A 243 -0.46 13.24 3.79
C TYR A 243 0.98 13.67 4.15
N LEU A 244 1.16 14.82 4.78
CA LEU A 244 2.48 15.40 5.10
C LEU A 244 2.82 15.35 6.59
N GLY A 245 1.92 14.83 7.43
CA GLY A 245 2.14 14.83 8.88
C GLY A 245 2.17 16.24 9.46
N GLY A 246 1.10 17.01 9.26
CA GLY A 246 1.01 18.36 9.79
C GLY A 246 0.84 18.38 11.30
N GLY A 247 1.81 18.92 12.03
CA GLY A 247 1.67 19.32 13.42
C GLY A 247 1.79 18.23 14.47
N ILE A 248 2.53 17.17 14.21
CA ILE A 248 3.15 16.42 15.30
C ILE A 248 4.31 17.31 15.76
N ASP A 249 4.20 17.82 16.97
CA ASP A 249 5.31 18.45 17.68
C ASP A 249 6.45 17.41 17.67
N VAL A 250 7.34 17.54 16.68
CA VAL A 250 8.58 16.77 16.66
C VAL A 250 9.30 17.29 17.88
N ALA A 251 9.19 16.54 19.00
CA ALA A 251 9.86 16.90 20.22
C ALA A 251 11.31 17.24 19.84
N LYS A 252 11.66 18.53 19.97
CA LYS A 252 12.99 19.02 19.61
C LYS A 252 13.99 18.24 20.42
N ARG A 253 14.54 17.19 19.80
CA ARG A 253 15.70 16.51 20.38
C ARG A 253 16.87 17.45 20.33
N PRO A 254 17.71 17.45 21.37
CA PRO A 254 18.99 18.15 21.27
C PRO A 254 19.72 17.61 20.04
N PRO A 255 20.30 18.49 19.21
CA PRO A 255 21.13 18.02 18.08
C PRO A 255 22.23 17.14 18.62
N ARG A 256 22.42 15.98 18.02
CA ARG A 256 23.55 15.12 18.33
C ARG A 256 24.86 15.86 18.10
N THR A 257 25.81 15.68 18.99
CA THR A 257 27.17 16.17 18.82
C THR A 257 27.76 15.50 17.56
N ALA A 258 28.09 16.31 16.57
CA ALA A 258 28.82 15.87 15.40
C ALA A 258 30.18 15.30 15.85
N GLY A 259 30.40 13.98 15.70
CA GLY A 259 31.67 13.36 16.03
C GLY A 259 31.69 11.83 16.08
N ASP A 260 30.58 11.16 16.30
CA ASP A 260 30.57 9.71 16.38
C ASP A 260 30.55 9.04 15.00
N ALA A 261 31.46 8.11 14.75
CA ALA A 261 31.47 7.30 13.54
C ALA A 261 30.14 6.52 13.41
N PRO A 262 29.57 6.39 12.20
CA PRO A 262 28.36 5.63 12.00
C PRO A 262 28.57 4.14 12.34
N ILE A 263 27.58 3.53 12.98
CA ILE A 263 27.64 2.09 13.33
C ILE A 263 27.28 1.20 12.12
N LEU A 264 26.43 1.70 11.22
CA LEU A 264 26.12 1.07 9.94
C LEU A 264 26.52 2.02 8.81
N GLN A 265 27.26 1.52 7.84
CA GLN A 265 27.62 2.22 6.61
C GLN A 265 27.28 1.33 5.43
N VAL A 266 26.50 1.85 4.50
CA VAL A 266 26.15 1.23 3.23
C VAL A 266 26.79 2.11 2.15
N GLU A 267 27.69 1.55 1.35
CA GLU A 267 28.50 2.29 0.39
C GLU A 267 28.35 1.69 -1.00
N ASN A 268 27.74 2.46 -1.90
CA ASN A 268 27.59 2.12 -3.32
C ASN A 268 27.00 0.70 -3.56
N VAL A 269 25.98 0.33 -2.76
CA VAL A 269 25.39 -1.01 -2.82
C VAL A 269 24.44 -1.12 -4.01
N SER A 270 24.64 -2.20 -4.79
CA SER A 270 23.77 -2.56 -5.91
C SER A 270 23.33 -4.02 -5.79
N VAL A 271 22.06 -4.29 -6.17
CA VAL A 271 21.46 -5.64 -6.14
C VAL A 271 20.74 -5.90 -7.45
N LEU A 272 20.95 -7.10 -8.00
CA LEU A 272 20.31 -7.59 -9.22
C LEU A 272 19.52 -8.86 -8.93
N TYR A 273 18.28 -8.93 -9.39
CA TYR A 273 17.48 -10.16 -9.49
C TYR A 273 17.43 -10.60 -10.96
N GLY A 274 18.32 -11.50 -11.33
CA GLY A 274 18.52 -11.84 -12.73
C GLY A 274 19.00 -10.63 -13.55
N LYS A 275 18.17 -10.11 -14.43
CA LYS A 275 18.46 -8.89 -15.21
C LYS A 275 17.81 -7.62 -14.63
N ALA A 276 16.98 -7.76 -13.62
CA ALA A 276 16.27 -6.62 -13.03
C ALA A 276 17.13 -5.98 -11.94
N GLN A 277 17.40 -4.69 -12.06
CA GLN A 277 18.12 -3.90 -11.08
C GLN A 277 17.16 -3.47 -9.97
N ALA A 278 17.40 -3.95 -8.75
CA ALA A 278 16.58 -3.65 -7.59
C ALA A 278 17.20 -2.57 -6.69
N LEU A 279 18.54 -2.44 -6.70
CA LEU A 279 19.27 -1.32 -6.11
C LEU A 279 20.43 -0.91 -7.01
N GLU A 280 20.71 0.38 -7.09
CA GLU A 280 21.77 0.95 -7.93
C GLU A 280 22.55 2.01 -7.17
N GLY A 281 23.77 1.67 -6.72
CA GLY A 281 24.70 2.58 -6.08
C GLY A 281 24.18 3.24 -4.79
N VAL A 282 23.36 2.53 -4.02
CA VAL A 282 22.74 3.04 -2.79
C VAL A 282 23.79 3.24 -1.71
N SER A 283 23.80 4.44 -1.12
CA SER A 283 24.67 4.78 0.02
C SER A 283 23.84 5.43 1.13
N LEU A 284 24.02 4.97 2.36
CA LEU A 284 23.43 5.55 3.56
C LEU A 284 24.30 5.23 4.79
N HIS A 285 24.06 5.96 5.87
CA HIS A 285 24.72 5.69 7.14
C HIS A 285 23.75 5.88 8.32
N VAL A 286 24.00 5.12 9.38
CA VAL A 286 23.18 5.16 10.61
C VAL A 286 24.11 5.22 11.82
N HIS A 287 23.83 6.16 12.73
CA HIS A 287 24.59 6.30 13.98
C HIS A 287 23.91 5.54 15.12
N GLN A 288 24.66 5.27 16.17
CA GLN A 288 24.14 4.55 17.35
C GLN A 288 22.96 5.29 17.99
N GLY A 289 21.85 4.57 18.27
CA GLY A 289 20.62 5.09 18.83
C GLY A 289 19.90 6.09 17.92
N GLU A 290 20.32 6.26 16.65
CA GLU A 290 19.60 7.04 15.65
C GLU A 290 18.41 6.26 15.13
N SER A 291 17.33 6.95 14.81
CA SER A 291 16.20 6.40 14.06
C SER A 291 16.21 6.97 12.65
N VAL A 292 16.53 6.13 11.69
CA VAL A 292 16.60 6.50 10.28
C VAL A 292 15.41 5.90 9.54
N SER A 293 14.72 6.70 8.73
CA SER A 293 13.65 6.20 7.88
C SER A 293 14.07 6.21 6.41
N VAL A 294 13.84 5.09 5.72
CA VAL A 294 13.94 4.96 4.27
C VAL A 294 12.53 4.99 3.71
N VAL A 295 12.15 6.11 3.10
CA VAL A 295 10.81 6.28 2.53
C VAL A 295 10.85 6.08 1.01
N GLY A 296 9.79 5.49 0.46
CA GLY A 296 9.68 5.25 -0.98
C GLY A 296 8.44 4.44 -1.32
N LEU A 297 8.03 4.50 -2.56
CA LEU A 297 6.89 3.73 -3.07
C LEU A 297 7.16 2.21 -3.05
N ASN A 298 6.11 1.40 -3.23
CA ASN A 298 6.26 -0.04 -3.41
C ASN A 298 7.08 -0.32 -4.66
N GLY A 299 8.06 -1.24 -4.54
CA GLY A 299 9.00 -1.54 -5.62
C GLY A 299 10.21 -0.59 -5.72
N ALA A 300 10.32 0.44 -4.89
CA ALA A 300 11.48 1.35 -4.90
C ALA A 300 12.81 0.67 -4.50
N GLY A 301 12.75 -0.49 -3.79
CA GLY A 301 13.94 -1.25 -3.38
C GLY A 301 14.16 -1.32 -1.86
N LYS A 302 13.25 -0.82 -1.01
CA LYS A 302 13.39 -0.79 0.47
C LYS A 302 13.69 -2.18 1.05
N THR A 303 12.82 -3.15 0.79
CA THR A 303 12.99 -4.55 1.24
C THR A 303 14.28 -5.16 0.72
N THR A 304 14.67 -4.85 -0.52
CA THR A 304 15.95 -5.33 -1.09
C THR A 304 17.15 -4.76 -0.33
N LEU A 305 17.10 -3.47 0.04
CA LEU A 305 18.15 -2.83 0.84
C LEU A 305 18.28 -3.50 2.22
N PHE A 306 17.17 -3.75 2.90
CA PHE A 306 17.16 -4.40 4.21
C PHE A 306 17.63 -5.85 4.13
N ASN A 307 17.23 -6.57 3.10
CA ASN A 307 17.68 -7.93 2.84
C ASN A 307 19.20 -7.99 2.54
N ALA A 308 19.75 -6.99 1.85
CA ALA A 308 21.19 -6.89 1.63
C ALA A 308 21.93 -6.65 2.96
N ILE A 309 21.45 -5.73 3.81
CA ILE A 309 22.03 -5.46 5.15
C ILE A 309 21.93 -6.71 6.04
N SER A 310 20.83 -7.45 5.96
CA SER A 310 20.61 -8.68 6.76
C SER A 310 21.28 -9.93 6.19
N GLY A 311 21.98 -9.83 5.03
CA GLY A 311 22.68 -10.95 4.39
C GLY A 311 21.74 -11.98 3.76
N LEU A 312 20.53 -11.59 3.40
CA LEU A 312 19.51 -12.44 2.76
C LEU A 312 19.62 -12.44 1.23
N VAL A 313 20.26 -11.43 0.65
CA VAL A 313 20.49 -11.32 -0.80
C VAL A 313 21.93 -10.92 -1.08
N PRO A 314 22.54 -11.41 -2.17
CA PRO A 314 23.86 -10.99 -2.59
C PRO A 314 23.81 -9.53 -3.11
N TYR A 315 24.90 -8.80 -2.87
CA TYR A 315 25.05 -7.41 -3.31
C TYR A 315 26.47 -7.14 -3.80
N SER A 316 26.66 -6.10 -4.59
CA SER A 316 27.93 -5.45 -4.85
C SER A 316 28.03 -4.15 -4.06
N GLY A 317 29.24 -3.62 -3.88
CA GLY A 317 29.48 -2.50 -2.98
C GLY A 317 29.90 -2.97 -1.59
N ARG A 318 29.72 -2.14 -0.57
CA ARG A 318 30.24 -2.40 0.76
C ARG A 318 29.21 -2.10 1.85
N ILE A 319 29.04 -3.00 2.80
CA ILE A 319 28.23 -2.79 4.01
C ILE A 319 29.11 -3.07 5.23
N VAL A 320 29.22 -2.07 6.12
CA VAL A 320 30.05 -2.13 7.32
C VAL A 320 29.17 -1.96 8.55
N TRP A 321 29.36 -2.84 9.52
CA TRP A 321 28.69 -2.84 10.81
C TRP A 321 29.71 -2.79 11.95
N HIS A 322 29.71 -1.74 12.77
CA HIS A 322 30.69 -1.51 13.82
C HIS A 322 32.16 -1.64 13.34
N GLY A 323 32.47 -1.15 12.14
CA GLY A 323 33.79 -1.23 11.55
C GLY A 323 34.13 -2.56 10.85
N GLU A 324 33.24 -3.56 10.94
CA GLU A 324 33.41 -4.88 10.31
C GLU A 324 32.57 -5.02 9.06
N GLU A 325 33.17 -5.50 7.99
CA GLU A 325 32.48 -5.73 6.74
C GLU A 325 31.51 -6.94 6.83
N LEU A 326 30.29 -6.79 6.30
CA LEU A 326 29.27 -7.83 6.33
C LEU A 326 29.34 -8.77 5.12
N HIS A 327 30.11 -8.45 4.09
CA HIS A 327 30.18 -9.25 2.87
C HIS A 327 30.58 -10.70 3.17
N GLY A 328 29.80 -11.67 2.61
CA GLY A 328 30.04 -13.10 2.81
C GLY A 328 29.64 -13.66 4.17
N ARG A 329 29.13 -12.85 5.11
CA ARG A 329 28.58 -13.36 6.38
C ARG A 329 27.18 -13.94 6.15
N SER A 330 26.87 -15.01 6.86
CA SER A 330 25.51 -15.56 6.84
C SER A 330 24.53 -14.68 7.60
N ALA A 331 23.24 -14.67 7.21
CA ALA A 331 22.18 -13.94 7.90
C ALA A 331 22.12 -14.24 9.41
N ALA A 332 22.35 -15.51 9.80
CA ALA A 332 22.43 -15.90 11.20
C ALA A 332 23.62 -15.28 11.95
N ALA A 333 24.77 -15.11 11.29
CA ALA A 333 25.93 -14.44 11.89
C ALA A 333 25.68 -12.92 12.03
N ILE A 334 25.03 -12.32 11.05
CA ILE A 334 24.62 -10.90 11.07
C ILE A 334 23.61 -10.66 12.19
N ALA A 335 22.57 -11.50 12.31
CA ALA A 335 21.60 -11.40 13.40
C ALA A 335 22.26 -11.51 14.78
N ARG A 336 23.21 -12.44 14.99
CA ARG A 336 23.97 -12.57 16.24
C ARG A 336 24.89 -11.38 16.50
N SER A 337 25.29 -10.60 15.50
CA SER A 337 26.05 -9.37 15.70
C SER A 337 25.20 -8.20 16.18
N GLY A 338 23.86 -8.38 16.20
CA GLY A 338 22.89 -7.40 16.71
C GLY A 338 22.07 -6.68 15.65
N ILE A 339 22.12 -7.08 14.37
CA ILE A 339 21.21 -6.58 13.32
C ILE A 339 20.03 -7.53 13.22
N VAL A 340 18.83 -7.09 13.57
CA VAL A 340 17.59 -7.91 13.51
C VAL A 340 16.57 -7.22 12.64
N GLN A 341 16.05 -7.95 11.66
CA GLN A 341 15.00 -7.48 10.74
C GLN A 341 13.64 -8.06 11.13
N CYS A 342 12.63 -7.19 11.19
CA CYS A 342 11.23 -7.54 11.17
C CYS A 342 10.74 -7.35 9.72
N PRO A 343 10.51 -8.43 8.96
CA PRO A 343 10.14 -8.35 7.55
C PRO A 343 8.68 -7.91 7.37
N GLU A 344 8.34 -7.38 6.20
CA GLU A 344 6.98 -6.99 5.79
C GLU A 344 5.96 -8.12 5.98
N THR A 345 6.34 -9.35 5.64
CA THR A 345 5.48 -10.55 5.71
C THR A 345 5.35 -11.13 7.12
N ARG A 346 5.98 -10.49 8.15
CA ARG A 346 5.95 -10.87 9.58
C ARG A 346 6.68 -12.17 9.92
N GLU A 347 6.66 -13.18 9.04
CA GLU A 347 7.35 -14.48 9.17
C GLU A 347 7.14 -15.15 10.55
N LEU A 348 5.90 -15.09 11.07
CA LEU A 348 5.54 -15.72 12.33
C LEU A 348 5.43 -17.25 12.19
N PHE A 349 5.74 -17.98 13.24
CA PHE A 349 5.43 -19.39 13.37
C PHE A 349 3.92 -19.53 13.65
N GLY A 350 3.13 -19.66 12.59
CA GLY A 350 1.67 -19.52 12.63
C GLY A 350 0.98 -20.58 13.51
N ASP A 351 1.55 -21.77 13.63
CA ASP A 351 1.01 -22.87 14.43
C ASP A 351 1.45 -22.84 15.92
N MET A 352 2.38 -21.95 16.25
CA MET A 352 2.81 -21.67 17.62
C MET A 352 1.95 -20.56 18.22
N ASP A 353 1.81 -20.55 19.56
CA ASP A 353 1.18 -19.47 20.26
C ASP A 353 2.10 -18.25 20.41
N VAL A 354 1.59 -17.16 21.02
CA VAL A 354 2.34 -15.92 21.23
C VAL A 354 3.59 -16.17 22.07
N ARG A 355 3.45 -16.94 23.18
CA ARG A 355 4.55 -17.22 24.08
C ARG A 355 5.63 -18.05 23.40
N GLU A 356 5.28 -19.10 22.70
CA GLU A 356 6.21 -19.97 21.97
C GLU A 356 6.98 -19.18 20.89
N ASN A 357 6.32 -18.27 20.16
CA ASN A 357 7.00 -17.39 19.19
C ASN A 357 8.06 -16.50 19.84
N LEU A 358 7.79 -15.97 21.06
CA LEU A 358 8.72 -15.14 21.79
C LEU A 358 9.85 -15.95 22.43
N ASP A 359 9.53 -17.08 23.06
CA ASP A 359 10.52 -17.97 23.69
C ASP A 359 11.53 -18.52 22.68
N LEU A 360 11.06 -18.87 21.47
CA LEU A 360 11.94 -19.31 20.38
C LEU A 360 12.97 -18.23 19.99
N ALA A 361 12.55 -16.97 19.91
CA ALA A 361 13.46 -15.84 19.63
C ALA A 361 14.43 -15.58 20.77
N GLY A 362 14.03 -15.86 21.99
CA GLY A 362 14.84 -15.67 23.22
C GLY A 362 15.75 -16.84 23.62
N GLN A 363 15.84 -17.92 22.80
CA GLN A 363 16.60 -19.13 23.17
C GLN A 363 18.09 -18.89 23.47
N HIS A 364 18.67 -17.80 22.97
CA HIS A 364 20.06 -17.41 23.22
C HIS A 364 20.26 -16.69 24.56
N LEU A 365 19.19 -16.30 25.24
CA LEU A 365 19.19 -15.60 26.53
C LEU A 365 19.20 -16.61 27.69
N SER A 366 19.77 -16.22 28.82
CA SER A 366 19.54 -16.94 30.07
C SER A 366 18.07 -16.86 30.49
N ALA A 367 17.58 -17.80 31.28
CA ALA A 367 16.18 -17.82 31.75
C ALA A 367 15.77 -16.51 32.46
N ALA A 368 16.70 -15.93 33.24
CA ALA A 368 16.44 -14.66 33.93
C ALA A 368 16.38 -13.46 32.98
N GLU A 369 17.20 -13.43 31.93
CA GLU A 369 17.19 -12.40 30.88
C GLU A 369 15.93 -12.52 30.03
N ALA A 370 15.60 -13.75 29.58
CA ALA A 370 14.40 -14.02 28.79
C ALA A 370 13.13 -13.57 29.54
N SER A 371 13.02 -13.88 30.84
CA SER A 371 11.89 -13.47 31.67
C SER A 371 11.79 -11.94 31.79
N ARG A 372 12.90 -11.24 32.03
CA ARG A 372 12.92 -9.76 32.09
C ARG A 372 12.55 -9.14 30.75
N GLN A 373 13.08 -9.68 29.65
CA GLN A 373 12.81 -9.20 28.30
C GLN A 373 11.32 -9.39 27.95
N LEU A 374 10.76 -10.53 28.30
CA LEU A 374 9.36 -10.84 28.06
C LEU A 374 8.43 -9.89 28.84
N GLU A 375 8.69 -9.67 30.12
CA GLU A 375 7.90 -8.71 30.92
C GLU A 375 7.97 -7.28 30.33
N TRP A 376 9.15 -6.86 29.87
CA TRP A 376 9.31 -5.58 29.19
C TRP A 376 8.53 -5.51 27.87
N LEU A 377 8.52 -6.60 27.07
CA LEU A 377 7.74 -6.66 25.84
C LEU A 377 6.24 -6.62 26.11
N TYR A 378 5.76 -7.21 27.20
CA TYR A 378 4.37 -7.15 27.60
C TYR A 378 3.95 -5.77 28.12
N LEU A 379 4.89 -4.99 28.66
CA LEU A 379 4.64 -3.56 28.94
C LEU A 379 4.54 -2.73 27.66
N LEU A 380 5.34 -3.08 26.64
CA LEU A 380 5.33 -2.40 25.35
C LEU A 380 4.09 -2.78 24.50
N PHE A 381 3.67 -4.04 24.57
CA PHE A 381 2.53 -4.60 23.84
C PHE A 381 1.59 -5.37 24.79
N PRO A 382 0.76 -4.67 25.61
CA PRO A 382 -0.07 -5.33 26.62
C PRO A 382 -1.03 -6.39 26.07
N ARG A 383 -1.53 -6.19 24.86
CA ARG A 383 -2.42 -7.15 24.19
C ARG A 383 -1.79 -8.52 23.92
N LEU A 384 -0.48 -8.59 23.79
CA LEU A 384 0.22 -9.87 23.61
C LEU A 384 0.19 -10.69 24.91
N ARG A 385 0.22 -10.02 26.07
CA ARG A 385 0.07 -10.68 27.37
C ARG A 385 -1.31 -11.31 27.54
N ASP A 386 -2.36 -10.54 27.19
CA ASP A 386 -3.75 -11.02 27.30
C ASP A 386 -4.03 -12.22 26.41
N ARG A 387 -3.19 -12.45 25.40
CA ARG A 387 -3.33 -13.48 24.36
C ARG A 387 -2.13 -14.42 24.29
N GLU A 388 -1.41 -14.56 25.38
CA GLU A 388 -0.15 -15.30 25.47
C GLU A 388 -0.23 -16.72 24.88
N LEU A 389 -1.35 -17.43 25.12
CA LEU A 389 -1.60 -18.79 24.63
C LEU A 389 -2.41 -18.85 23.32
N GLN A 390 -2.64 -17.70 22.67
CA GLN A 390 -3.37 -17.68 21.40
C GLN A 390 -2.44 -18.06 20.25
N ILE A 391 -2.88 -19.00 19.40
CA ILE A 391 -2.18 -19.43 18.19
C ILE A 391 -2.01 -18.24 17.23
N ALA A 392 -0.80 -17.96 16.78
CA ALA A 392 -0.43 -16.75 16.04
C ALA A 392 -1.23 -16.58 14.74
N ARG A 393 -1.52 -17.65 13.98
CA ARG A 393 -2.33 -17.56 12.74
C ARG A 393 -3.78 -17.12 12.99
N THR A 394 -4.30 -17.27 14.21
CA THR A 394 -5.68 -16.90 14.57
C THR A 394 -5.82 -15.46 15.05
N MET A 395 -4.70 -14.77 15.20
CA MET A 395 -4.65 -13.36 15.61
C MET A 395 -5.04 -12.44 14.44
N SER A 396 -5.53 -11.24 14.77
CA SER A 396 -5.73 -10.19 13.76
C SER A 396 -4.38 -9.77 13.14
N GLY A 397 -4.41 -9.22 11.92
CA GLY A 397 -3.18 -8.75 11.26
C GLY A 397 -2.38 -7.73 12.08
N GLY A 398 -3.06 -6.87 12.85
CA GLY A 398 -2.39 -5.92 13.74
C GLY A 398 -1.72 -6.57 14.95
N GLU A 399 -2.36 -7.58 15.54
CA GLU A 399 -1.77 -8.35 16.65
C GLU A 399 -0.59 -9.19 16.17
N GLN A 400 -0.68 -9.77 14.97
CA GLN A 400 0.44 -10.46 14.34
C GLN A 400 1.62 -9.50 14.09
N GLN A 401 1.37 -8.26 13.70
CA GLN A 401 2.42 -7.26 13.51
C GLN A 401 3.11 -6.89 14.82
N MET A 402 2.32 -6.68 15.89
CA MET A 402 2.89 -6.45 17.23
C MET A 402 3.72 -7.64 17.69
N LEU A 403 3.28 -8.87 17.46
CA LEU A 403 4.02 -10.08 17.78
C LEU A 403 5.33 -10.18 16.98
N ALA A 404 5.32 -9.84 15.68
CA ALA A 404 6.53 -9.86 14.86
C ALA A 404 7.58 -8.84 15.34
N ILE A 405 7.15 -7.63 15.71
CA ILE A 405 8.03 -6.60 16.30
C ILE A 405 8.55 -7.08 17.65
N ALA A 406 7.67 -7.61 18.52
CA ALA A 406 8.06 -8.12 19.84
C ALA A 406 9.06 -9.28 19.74
N ARG A 407 8.87 -10.20 18.79
CA ARG A 407 9.80 -11.30 18.50
C ARG A 407 11.18 -10.78 18.06
N SER A 408 11.21 -9.76 17.22
CA SER A 408 12.47 -9.14 16.82
C SER A 408 13.16 -8.45 17.99
N LEU A 409 12.42 -7.79 18.87
CA LEU A 409 12.94 -7.16 20.09
C LEU A 409 13.38 -8.18 21.14
N MET A 410 12.79 -9.39 21.17
CA MET A 410 13.21 -10.47 22.05
C MET A 410 14.66 -10.89 21.82
N MET A 411 15.16 -10.68 20.61
CA MET A 411 16.57 -10.93 20.24
C MET A 411 17.55 -9.86 20.74
N GLN A 412 17.09 -8.83 21.47
CA GLN A 412 17.90 -7.71 22.00
C GLN A 412 18.75 -7.02 20.92
N PRO A 413 18.14 -6.52 19.81
CA PRO A 413 18.89 -5.93 18.71
C PRO A 413 19.64 -4.67 19.12
N LYS A 414 20.84 -4.45 18.53
CA LYS A 414 21.52 -3.14 18.50
C LYS A 414 20.97 -2.26 17.37
N LEU A 415 20.61 -2.89 16.24
CA LEU A 415 19.92 -2.29 15.11
C LEU A 415 18.64 -3.11 14.83
N LEU A 416 17.50 -2.48 14.99
CA LEU A 416 16.21 -3.02 14.61
C LEU A 416 15.82 -2.47 13.24
N ILE A 417 15.68 -3.35 12.26
CA ILE A 417 15.18 -3.02 10.93
C ILE A 417 13.68 -3.37 10.89
N LEU A 418 12.84 -2.40 10.56
CA LEU A 418 11.40 -2.58 10.42
C LEU A 418 11.02 -2.31 8.96
N ASP A 419 10.54 -3.34 8.26
CA ASP A 419 10.16 -3.25 6.86
C ASP A 419 8.63 -3.14 6.74
N GLU A 420 8.16 -1.95 6.36
CA GLU A 420 6.74 -1.59 6.21
C GLU A 420 5.83 -2.06 7.37
N PRO A 421 6.18 -1.75 8.63
CA PRO A 421 5.44 -2.24 9.79
C PRO A 421 3.99 -1.77 9.83
N THR A 422 3.60 -0.80 9.01
CA THR A 422 2.24 -0.22 9.00
C THR A 422 1.35 -0.75 7.86
N LEU A 423 1.90 -1.58 6.96
CA LEU A 423 1.19 -2.01 5.75
C LEU A 423 -0.10 -2.77 6.07
N GLY A 424 -1.23 -2.27 5.56
CA GLY A 424 -2.54 -2.92 5.68
C GLY A 424 -3.15 -2.90 7.09
N LEU A 425 -2.63 -2.09 8.01
CA LEU A 425 -3.10 -2.02 9.40
C LEU A 425 -4.19 -0.96 9.62
N ALA A 426 -5.08 -1.25 10.56
CA ALA A 426 -6.09 -0.29 11.01
C ALA A 426 -5.45 0.86 11.81
N PRO A 427 -6.01 2.08 11.78
CA PRO A 427 -5.45 3.26 12.44
C PRO A 427 -5.15 3.08 13.94
N VAL A 428 -6.02 2.38 14.66
CA VAL A 428 -5.82 2.08 16.09
C VAL A 428 -4.54 1.25 16.33
N ILE A 429 -4.19 0.37 15.40
CA ILE A 429 -2.97 -0.43 15.49
C ILE A 429 -1.75 0.43 15.13
N LEU A 430 -1.87 1.32 14.15
CA LEU A 430 -0.81 2.29 13.82
C LEU A 430 -0.44 3.13 15.04
N GLU A 431 -1.44 3.61 15.78
CA GLU A 431 -1.22 4.37 17.01
C GLU A 431 -0.51 3.52 18.07
N GLN A 432 -0.88 2.25 18.25
CA GLN A 432 -0.23 1.35 19.19
C GLN A 432 1.24 1.09 18.82
N ILE A 433 1.54 0.84 17.54
CA ILE A 433 2.92 0.66 17.06
C ILE A 433 3.70 1.97 17.20
N SER A 434 3.10 3.11 16.87
CA SER A 434 3.69 4.44 17.05
C SER A 434 4.09 4.69 18.51
N ASN A 435 3.18 4.42 19.44
CA ASN A 435 3.44 4.56 20.88
C ASN A 435 4.55 3.62 21.36
N ALA A 436 4.55 2.37 20.87
CA ALA A 436 5.60 1.41 21.19
C ALA A 436 6.97 1.86 20.66
N LEU A 437 7.06 2.38 19.45
CA LEU A 437 8.30 2.93 18.88
C LEU A 437 8.78 4.16 19.65
N GLU A 438 7.86 5.05 20.03
CA GLU A 438 8.21 6.21 20.86
C GLU A 438 8.73 5.81 22.24
N GLN A 439 8.06 4.84 22.90
CA GLN A 439 8.51 4.28 24.17
C GLN A 439 9.88 3.60 24.03
N LEU A 440 10.08 2.79 22.99
CA LEU A 440 11.37 2.16 22.66
C LEU A 440 12.49 3.22 22.55
N ARG A 441 12.24 4.29 21.81
CA ARG A 441 13.19 5.40 21.61
C ARG A 441 13.52 6.16 22.90
N ARG A 442 12.56 6.27 23.84
CA ARG A 442 12.76 6.97 25.11
C ARG A 442 13.47 6.12 26.15
N THR A 443 13.22 4.80 26.15
CA THR A 443 13.67 3.91 27.22
C THR A 443 14.90 3.09 26.89
N THR A 444 15.30 3.05 25.59
CA THR A 444 16.43 2.25 25.12
C THR A 444 17.37 3.05 24.23
N SER A 445 18.57 2.50 24.00
CA SER A 445 19.54 3.01 23.01
C SER A 445 19.52 2.26 21.69
N ILE A 446 18.45 1.50 21.43
CA ILE A 446 18.31 0.72 20.18
C ILE A 446 18.31 1.67 18.98
N THR A 447 19.12 1.34 17.99
CA THR A 447 19.13 2.02 16.68
C THR A 447 17.99 1.45 15.85
N VAL A 448 17.25 2.29 15.13
CA VAL A 448 16.11 1.87 14.30
C VAL A 448 16.35 2.27 12.85
N LEU A 449 16.16 1.33 11.94
CA LEU A 449 16.11 1.57 10.50
C LEU A 449 14.71 1.17 10.02
N LEU A 450 13.89 2.17 9.66
CA LEU A 450 12.48 2.02 9.34
C LEU A 450 12.27 2.19 7.83
N GLY A 451 11.73 1.19 7.16
CA GLY A 451 11.27 1.28 5.78
C GLY A 451 9.78 1.55 5.74
N GLU A 452 9.35 2.61 5.07
CA GLU A 452 7.95 2.97 4.99
C GLU A 452 7.57 3.61 3.66
N GLN A 453 6.36 3.30 3.22
CA GLN A 453 5.68 4.09 2.22
C GLN A 453 4.86 5.21 2.88
N ASN A 454 4.37 4.98 4.09
CA ASN A 454 3.57 5.94 4.84
C ASN A 454 4.46 7.01 5.49
N VAL A 455 4.69 8.09 4.77
CA VAL A 455 5.50 9.23 5.23
C VAL A 455 4.96 9.83 6.53
N THR A 456 3.63 9.88 6.70
CA THR A 456 2.98 10.40 7.91
C THR A 456 3.37 9.59 9.15
N PHE A 457 3.56 8.29 9.00
CA PHE A 457 4.06 7.43 10.06
C PHE A 457 5.58 7.57 10.24
N ALA A 458 6.33 7.66 9.14
CA ALA A 458 7.80 7.70 9.18
C ALA A 458 8.36 8.98 9.82
N LEU A 459 7.80 10.16 9.45
CA LEU A 459 8.30 11.48 9.87
C LEU A 459 8.45 11.65 11.39
N PRO A 460 7.45 11.33 12.25
CA PRO A 460 7.56 11.51 13.70
C PRO A 460 8.60 10.60 14.34
N HIS A 461 8.90 9.46 13.68
CA HIS A 461 9.80 8.44 14.21
C HIS A 461 11.22 8.56 13.70
N ALA A 462 11.52 9.47 12.77
CA ALA A 462 12.83 9.64 12.16
C ALA A 462 13.63 10.79 12.77
N ASP A 463 14.93 10.60 12.93
CA ASP A 463 15.93 11.67 13.13
C ASP A 463 16.52 12.10 11.77
N ARG A 464 16.53 11.19 10.79
CA ARG A 464 16.98 11.37 9.40
C ARG A 464 16.11 10.56 8.45
N ILE A 465 15.93 11.08 7.25
CA ILE A 465 15.17 10.44 6.18
C ILE A 465 16.04 10.29 4.94
N TYR A 466 15.96 9.12 4.33
CA TYR A 466 16.41 8.84 2.97
C TYR A 466 15.19 8.57 2.10
N VAL A 467 15.15 9.17 0.91
CA VAL A 467 14.12 8.85 -0.09
C VAL A 467 14.73 7.90 -1.11
N LEU A 468 14.15 6.71 -1.19
CA LEU A 468 14.51 5.70 -2.17
C LEU A 468 13.48 5.71 -3.29
N ASP A 469 13.91 6.00 -4.51
CA ASP A 469 13.08 6.00 -5.71
C ASP A 469 13.84 5.35 -6.87
N HIS A 470 13.15 4.48 -7.63
CA HIS A 470 13.72 3.76 -8.78
C HIS A 470 15.13 3.19 -8.48
N ALA A 471 15.25 2.42 -7.38
CA ALA A 471 16.47 1.75 -6.94
C ALA A 471 17.62 2.67 -6.48
N ARG A 472 17.42 3.99 -6.34
CA ARG A 472 18.44 4.97 -5.95
C ARG A 472 18.00 5.84 -4.79
N ILE A 473 18.93 6.30 -3.95
CA ILE A 473 18.67 7.38 -3.01
C ILE A 473 18.65 8.70 -3.79
N VAL A 474 17.49 9.38 -3.75
CA VAL A 474 17.26 10.64 -4.48
C VAL A 474 17.23 11.86 -3.56
N TRP A 475 17.11 11.66 -2.25
CA TRP A 475 17.12 12.71 -1.26
C TRP A 475 17.56 12.19 0.12
N GLU A 476 18.25 13.03 0.89
CA GLU A 476 18.64 12.80 2.28
C GLU A 476 18.47 14.09 3.09
N GLY A 477 17.96 13.99 4.31
CA GLY A 477 17.86 15.14 5.20
C GLY A 477 17.09 14.90 6.49
N GLN A 478 16.88 15.98 7.23
CA GLN A 478 16.06 15.96 8.44
C GLN A 478 14.56 15.96 8.10
N PRO A 479 13.69 15.38 8.97
CA PRO A 479 12.23 15.37 8.75
C PRO A 479 11.61 16.75 8.51
N SER A 480 12.12 17.79 9.19
CA SER A 480 11.65 19.19 9.01
C SER A 480 11.91 19.74 7.61
N ARG A 481 13.05 19.38 7.01
CA ARG A 481 13.38 19.80 5.63
C ARG A 481 12.61 18.97 4.60
N PHE A 482 12.37 17.68 4.88
CA PHE A 482 11.60 16.81 3.99
C PHE A 482 10.22 17.40 3.70
N ALA A 483 9.50 17.87 4.72
CA ALA A 483 8.18 18.46 4.57
C ALA A 483 8.19 19.72 3.67
N ALA A 484 9.29 20.48 3.66
CA ALA A 484 9.42 21.70 2.86
C ALA A 484 9.91 21.46 1.43
N GLU A 485 10.84 20.51 1.24
CA GLU A 485 11.61 20.36 -0.01
C GLU A 485 11.16 19.14 -0.84
N ALA A 486 10.82 18.05 -0.20
CA ALA A 486 10.61 16.77 -0.86
C ALA A 486 9.13 16.36 -0.96
N ALA A 487 8.28 16.86 -0.07
CA ALA A 487 6.88 16.53 -0.06
C ALA A 487 6.16 16.87 -1.38
N ALA A 488 6.51 18.00 -1.99
CA ALA A 488 5.95 18.39 -3.28
C ALA A 488 6.45 17.53 -4.46
N THR A 489 7.56 16.79 -4.28
CA THR A 489 8.18 15.97 -5.33
C THR A 489 7.76 14.51 -5.22
N TYR A 490 7.49 14.00 -4.01
CA TYR A 490 7.29 12.57 -3.73
C TYR A 490 5.90 12.21 -3.17
N LEU A 491 5.02 13.21 -3.03
CA LEU A 491 3.61 13.09 -2.67
C LEU A 491 2.71 13.63 -3.80
#